data_7c805cd93d1e6b277bd55b363b07d0db
#
_entry.id   7c805cd93d1e6b277bd55b363b07d0db
#
_cell.length_a   1.000
_cell.length_b   1.000
_cell.length_c   1.000
_cell.angle_alpha   90.00
_cell.angle_beta   90.00
_cell.angle_gamma   90.00
#
_symmetry.space_group_name_H-M   'P 1'
#
loop_
_entity.id
_entity.type
_entity.pdbx_description
1 polymer ?
#
loop_
_entity_poly.entity_id
_entity_poly.type
_entity_poly.pdbx_seq_one_letter_code
_entity_poly.pdbx_strand_id
1 'polypeptide(L)'
;LAQIEKVDLNARQKANVYVNRLHTIKRYMEKRNLPGIPQSFLKLFFTASHNTEDLMAELEQPQVNIESVKRVLEIATNDMEALETETYDIVQYATLTEQLLQYSNRYRSFDERIQEAFNEALEIFEKEFDYQASFEKISQALEVAEPGVTNRFVTSYEKTREAIRF
;
A
#
# COMPACT_ATOMS: atom_id res chain seq x y z
N LEU A 1 -23.35 20.26 -24.80
CA LEU A 1 -22.51 21.26 -24.13
C LEU A 1 -22.50 21.08 -22.63
N ALA A 2 -23.66 20.98 -21.97
CA ALA A 2 -23.74 20.78 -20.52
C ALA A 2 -23.05 19.49 -20.06
N GLN A 3 -23.12 18.39 -20.83
CA GLN A 3 -22.44 17.14 -20.50
C GLN A 3 -20.92 17.24 -20.66
N ILE A 4 -20.45 17.99 -21.66
CA ILE A 4 -19.02 18.23 -21.88
C ILE A 4 -18.43 19.02 -20.71
N GLU A 5 -19.13 20.07 -20.28
CA GLU A 5 -18.71 20.89 -19.14
C GLU A 5 -18.67 20.08 -17.84
N LYS A 6 -19.66 19.20 -17.60
CA LYS A 6 -19.69 18.32 -16.44
C LYS A 6 -18.54 17.32 -16.42
N VAL A 7 -18.24 16.70 -17.55
CA VAL A 7 -17.14 15.75 -17.67
C VAL A 7 -15.80 16.47 -17.44
N ASP A 8 -15.61 17.62 -18.05
CA ASP A 8 -14.40 18.44 -17.89
C ASP A 8 -14.20 18.85 -16.43
N LEU A 9 -15.24 19.41 -15.79
CA LEU A 9 -15.18 19.81 -14.39
C LEU A 9 -14.88 18.66 -13.46
N ASN A 10 -15.58 17.53 -13.65
CA ASN A 10 -15.37 16.32 -12.86
C ASN A 10 -13.94 15.79 -13.00
N ALA A 11 -13.42 15.74 -14.23
CA ALA A 11 -12.07 15.28 -14.49
C ALA A 11 -11.03 16.19 -13.86
N ARG A 12 -11.22 17.51 -13.91
CA ARG A 12 -10.32 18.49 -13.29
C ARG A 12 -10.29 18.35 -11.77
N GLN A 13 -11.45 18.17 -11.15
CA GLN A 13 -11.56 17.94 -9.71
C GLN A 13 -10.84 16.65 -9.31
N LYS A 14 -11.06 15.56 -10.04
CA LYS A 14 -10.40 14.28 -9.77
C LYS A 14 -8.89 14.36 -9.99
N ALA A 15 -8.44 15.03 -11.03
CA ALA A 15 -7.01 15.22 -11.27
C ALA A 15 -6.33 15.90 -10.08
N ASN A 16 -6.94 16.96 -9.54
CA ASN A 16 -6.42 17.64 -8.36
C ASN A 16 -6.41 16.74 -7.12
N VAL A 17 -7.47 15.97 -6.92
CA VAL A 17 -7.56 14.99 -5.82
C VAL A 17 -6.44 13.96 -5.94
N TYR A 18 -6.20 13.44 -7.14
CA TYR A 18 -5.18 12.41 -7.37
C TYR A 18 -3.76 12.94 -7.16
N VAL A 19 -3.48 14.16 -7.61
CA VAL A 19 -2.19 14.81 -7.32
C VAL A 19 -1.96 14.91 -5.81
N ASN A 20 -2.96 15.35 -5.08
CA ASN A 20 -2.87 15.49 -3.62
C ASN A 20 -2.72 14.12 -2.94
N ARG A 21 -3.44 13.10 -3.40
CA ARG A 21 -3.31 11.73 -2.87
C ARG A 21 -1.93 11.16 -3.11
N LEU A 22 -1.36 11.37 -4.28
CA LEU A 22 0.00 10.92 -4.58
C LEU A 22 1.01 11.54 -3.62
N HIS A 23 0.90 12.84 -3.33
CA HIS A 23 1.75 13.49 -2.34
C HIS A 23 1.54 12.94 -0.93
N THR A 24 0.30 12.70 -0.56
CA THR A 24 -0.04 12.15 0.76
C THR A 24 0.51 10.74 0.93
N ILE A 25 0.34 9.88 -0.08
CA ILE A 25 0.86 8.51 -0.07
C ILE A 25 2.38 8.51 0.05
N LYS A 26 3.05 9.36 -0.73
CA LYS A 26 4.51 9.47 -0.68
C LYS A 26 4.99 9.87 0.71
N ARG A 27 4.41 10.92 1.29
CA ARG A 27 4.76 11.39 2.64
C ARG A 27 4.47 10.33 3.70
N TYR A 28 3.34 9.65 3.57
CA TYR A 28 2.96 8.58 4.49
C TYR A 28 4.00 7.46 4.50
N MET A 29 4.42 7.00 3.33
CA MET A 29 5.43 5.95 3.20
C MET A 29 6.80 6.40 3.72
N GLU A 30 7.18 7.64 3.48
CA GLU A 30 8.43 8.21 4.01
C GLU A 30 8.42 8.26 5.54
N LYS A 31 7.31 8.67 6.14
CA LYS A 31 7.16 8.77 7.61
C LYS A 31 7.12 7.41 8.29
N ARG A 32 6.64 6.39 7.62
CA ARG A 32 6.53 5.05 8.19
C ARG A 32 7.90 4.45 8.47
N ASN A 33 8.94 4.94 7.82
CA ASN A 33 10.34 4.54 8.05
C ASN A 33 10.57 3.03 7.91
N LEU A 34 10.09 2.48 6.79
CA LEU A 34 10.30 1.08 6.45
C LEU A 34 11.76 0.83 6.06
N PRO A 35 12.27 -0.41 6.22
CA PRO A 35 13.62 -0.75 5.77
C PRO A 35 13.88 -0.44 4.30
N GLY A 36 12.87 -0.55 3.48
CA GLY A 36 12.91 -0.19 2.07
C GLY A 36 11.53 -0.16 1.46
N ILE A 37 11.44 0.42 0.28
CA ILE A 37 10.18 0.57 -0.46
C ILE A 37 10.07 -0.59 -1.47
N PRO A 38 8.99 -1.40 -1.42
CA PRO A 38 8.82 -2.50 -2.36
C PRO A 38 8.74 -2.03 -3.81
N GLN A 39 9.28 -2.81 -4.73
CA GLN A 39 9.21 -2.53 -6.16
C GLN A 39 7.76 -2.47 -6.67
N SER A 40 6.89 -3.29 -6.12
CA SER A 40 5.45 -3.28 -6.43
C SER A 40 4.82 -1.91 -6.18
N PHE A 41 5.16 -1.29 -5.05
CA PHE A 41 4.70 0.07 -4.72
C PHE A 41 5.25 1.09 -5.71
N LEU A 42 6.55 1.04 -5.99
CA LEU A 42 7.20 1.99 -6.89
C LEU A 42 6.59 1.93 -8.29
N LYS A 43 6.34 0.73 -8.82
CA LYS A 43 5.70 0.56 -10.12
C LYS A 43 4.32 1.19 -10.16
N LEU A 44 3.50 0.90 -9.15
CA LEU A 44 2.14 1.45 -9.06
C LEU A 44 2.16 2.97 -8.89
N PHE A 45 3.09 3.47 -8.08
CA PHE A 45 3.24 4.91 -7.85
C PHE A 45 3.62 5.65 -9.14
N PHE A 46 4.61 5.14 -9.87
CA PHE A 46 5.03 5.73 -11.14
C PHE A 46 3.93 5.67 -12.19
N THR A 47 3.24 4.54 -12.29
CA THR A 47 2.12 4.37 -13.24
C THR A 47 0.99 5.34 -12.92
N ALA A 48 0.58 5.43 -11.66
CA ALA A 48 -0.48 6.35 -11.24
C ALA A 48 -0.08 7.82 -11.47
N SER A 49 1.16 8.17 -11.17
CA SER A 49 1.70 9.52 -11.40
C SER A 49 1.69 9.87 -12.88
N HIS A 50 2.17 8.97 -13.73
CA HIS A 50 2.22 9.16 -15.17
C HIS A 50 0.82 9.35 -15.76
N ASN A 51 -0.11 8.50 -15.40
CA ASN A 51 -1.47 8.57 -15.94
C ASN A 51 -2.24 9.78 -15.39
N THR A 52 -1.93 10.24 -14.19
CA THR A 52 -2.49 11.49 -13.67
C THR A 52 -1.94 12.69 -14.45
N GLU A 53 -0.65 12.69 -14.77
CA GLU A 53 -0.05 13.72 -15.63
C GLU A 53 -0.66 13.72 -17.04
N ASP A 54 -0.91 12.55 -17.61
CA ASP A 54 -1.58 12.42 -18.91
C ASP A 54 -3.00 13.01 -18.87
N LEU A 55 -3.73 12.76 -17.79
CA LEU A 55 -5.05 13.33 -17.60
C LEU A 55 -4.98 14.87 -17.57
N MET A 56 -4.04 15.42 -16.83
CA MET A 56 -3.85 16.87 -16.77
C MET A 56 -3.48 17.45 -18.14
N ALA A 57 -2.62 16.77 -18.89
CA ALA A 57 -2.23 17.18 -20.23
C ALA A 57 -3.42 17.19 -21.19
N GLU A 58 -4.29 16.18 -21.13
CA GLU A 58 -5.52 16.14 -21.94
C GLU A 58 -6.46 17.32 -21.62
N LEU A 59 -6.56 17.67 -20.34
CA LEU A 59 -7.40 18.76 -19.91
C LEU A 59 -6.86 20.15 -20.28
N GLU A 60 -5.56 20.27 -20.52
CA GLU A 60 -4.88 21.52 -20.91
C GLU A 60 -4.86 21.76 -22.42
N GLN A 61 -5.34 20.80 -23.22
CA GLN A 61 -5.40 20.98 -24.67
C GLN A 61 -6.32 22.16 -25.06
N PRO A 62 -5.98 22.94 -26.09
CA PRO A 62 -6.83 24.03 -26.56
C PRO A 62 -8.25 23.59 -26.91
N GLN A 63 -8.38 22.39 -27.47
CA GLN A 63 -9.63 21.70 -27.66
C GLN A 63 -9.62 20.40 -26.89
N VAL A 64 -10.44 20.33 -25.84
CA VAL A 64 -10.51 19.15 -24.99
C VAL A 64 -11.28 18.05 -25.73
N ASN A 65 -10.66 16.88 -25.85
CA ASN A 65 -11.29 15.69 -26.41
C ASN A 65 -11.92 14.87 -25.28
N ILE A 66 -13.24 14.91 -25.17
CA ILE A 66 -13.98 14.28 -24.08
C ILE A 66 -13.79 12.78 -24.04
N GLU A 67 -13.72 12.09 -25.17
CA GLU A 67 -13.50 10.63 -25.19
C GLU A 67 -12.10 10.27 -24.67
N SER A 68 -11.09 11.05 -25.03
CA SER A 68 -9.74 10.87 -24.48
C SER A 68 -9.70 11.15 -22.97
N VAL A 69 -10.37 12.20 -22.52
CA VAL A 69 -10.45 12.54 -21.09
C VAL A 69 -11.10 11.40 -20.30
N LYS A 70 -12.22 10.88 -20.75
CA LYS A 70 -12.91 9.76 -20.09
C LYS A 70 -12.00 8.53 -19.98
N ARG A 71 -11.31 8.20 -21.06
CA ARG A 71 -10.42 7.03 -21.09
C ARG A 71 -9.25 7.19 -20.12
N VAL A 72 -8.57 8.32 -20.18
CA VAL A 72 -7.40 8.57 -19.32
C VAL A 72 -7.83 8.70 -17.86
N LEU A 73 -8.99 9.31 -17.59
CA LEU A 73 -9.55 9.38 -16.23
C LEU A 73 -9.83 8.01 -15.66
N GLU A 74 -10.42 7.10 -16.43
CA GLU A 74 -10.70 5.72 -16.00
C GLU A 74 -9.39 5.00 -15.64
N ILE A 75 -8.37 5.12 -16.50
CA ILE A 75 -7.05 4.53 -16.25
C ILE A 75 -6.44 5.10 -14.97
N ALA A 76 -6.42 6.42 -14.81
CA ALA A 76 -5.88 7.07 -13.62
C ALA A 76 -6.62 6.66 -12.35
N THR A 77 -7.94 6.54 -12.41
CA THR A 77 -8.78 6.09 -11.28
C THR A 77 -8.42 4.68 -10.86
N ASN A 78 -8.32 3.76 -11.82
CA ASN A 78 -7.95 2.37 -11.53
C ASN A 78 -6.55 2.27 -10.94
N ASP A 79 -5.60 3.05 -11.45
CA ASP A 79 -4.23 3.08 -10.94
C ASP A 79 -4.18 3.62 -9.49
N MET A 80 -4.95 4.67 -9.20
CA MET A 80 -5.02 5.21 -7.84
C MET A 80 -5.60 4.20 -6.86
N GLU A 81 -6.65 3.48 -7.25
CA GLU A 81 -7.23 2.43 -6.40
C GLU A 81 -6.24 1.30 -6.14
N ALA A 82 -5.51 0.87 -7.17
CA ALA A 82 -4.48 -0.16 -7.03
C ALA A 82 -3.34 0.31 -6.10
N LEU A 83 -2.91 1.55 -6.24
CA LEU A 83 -1.86 2.13 -5.40
C LEU A 83 -2.30 2.24 -3.93
N GLU A 84 -3.54 2.68 -3.69
CA GLU A 84 -4.09 2.77 -2.33
C GLU A 84 -4.15 1.40 -1.67
N THR A 85 -4.63 0.39 -2.39
CA THR A 85 -4.70 -0.99 -1.90
C THR A 85 -3.31 -1.51 -1.54
N GLU A 86 -2.32 -1.33 -2.42
CA GLU A 86 -0.94 -1.74 -2.17
C GLU A 86 -0.36 -1.03 -0.95
N THR A 87 -0.63 0.26 -0.79
CA THR A 87 -0.16 1.04 0.36
C THR A 87 -0.71 0.48 1.67
N TYR A 88 -2.02 0.19 1.71
CA TYR A 88 -2.65 -0.43 2.88
C TYR A 88 -2.03 -1.78 3.19
N ASP A 89 -1.83 -2.62 2.19
CA ASP A 89 -1.26 -3.97 2.38
C ASP A 89 0.18 -3.91 2.92
N ILE A 90 1.00 -3.04 2.36
CA ILE A 90 2.39 -2.87 2.82
C ILE A 90 2.42 -2.47 4.30
N VAL A 91 1.65 -1.48 4.68
CA VAL A 91 1.62 -0.98 6.06
C VAL A 91 1.07 -2.03 7.00
N GLN A 92 0.00 -2.70 6.63
CA GLN A 92 -0.61 -3.77 7.43
C GLN A 92 0.39 -4.89 7.68
N TYR A 93 0.99 -5.45 6.64
CA TYR A 93 1.91 -6.56 6.78
C TYR A 93 3.21 -6.16 7.49
N ALA A 94 3.73 -4.96 7.23
CA ALA A 94 4.92 -4.49 7.94
C ALA A 94 4.64 -4.34 9.44
N THR A 95 3.52 -3.74 9.81
CA THR A 95 3.14 -3.54 11.22
C THR A 95 2.92 -4.87 11.92
N LEU A 96 2.17 -5.78 11.30
CA LEU A 96 1.90 -7.11 11.87
C LEU A 96 3.19 -7.93 12.00
N THR A 97 4.08 -7.86 11.01
CA THR A 97 5.37 -8.55 11.08
C THR A 97 6.19 -8.06 12.27
N GLU A 98 6.31 -6.75 12.47
CA GLU A 98 7.02 -6.18 13.60
C GLU A 98 6.44 -6.65 14.94
N GLN A 99 5.12 -6.67 15.05
CA GLN A 99 4.42 -7.13 16.24
C GLN A 99 4.65 -8.61 16.52
N LEU A 100 4.55 -9.44 15.48
CA LEU A 100 4.74 -10.89 15.61
C LEU A 100 6.21 -11.25 15.89
N LEU A 101 7.16 -10.54 15.28
CA LEU A 101 8.58 -10.73 15.58
C LEU A 101 8.86 -10.43 17.06
N GLN A 102 8.32 -9.35 17.58
CA GLN A 102 8.46 -9.01 18.98
C GLN A 102 7.79 -10.04 19.90
N TYR A 103 6.58 -10.46 19.54
CA TYR A 103 5.85 -11.48 20.30
C TYR A 103 6.59 -12.81 20.32
N SER A 104 7.27 -13.16 19.25
CA SER A 104 8.02 -14.41 19.13
C SER A 104 9.17 -14.54 20.15
N ASN A 105 9.62 -13.43 20.75
CA ASN A 105 10.68 -13.44 21.73
C ASN A 105 10.38 -14.35 22.94
N ARG A 106 9.10 -14.55 23.27
CA ARG A 106 8.70 -15.46 24.36
C ARG A 106 8.98 -16.93 24.08
N TYR A 107 9.20 -17.29 22.82
CA TYR A 107 9.43 -18.69 22.40
C TYR A 107 10.85 -18.95 21.87
N ARG A 108 11.57 -17.93 21.45
CA ARG A 108 12.83 -18.06 20.70
C ARG A 108 13.92 -18.81 21.44
N SER A 109 13.98 -18.68 22.76
CA SER A 109 15.03 -19.30 23.57
C SER A 109 14.92 -20.82 23.69
N PHE A 110 13.74 -21.38 23.43
CA PHE A 110 13.49 -22.82 23.59
C PHE A 110 12.78 -23.48 22.42
N ASP A 111 12.40 -22.73 21.38
CA ASP A 111 11.76 -23.27 20.18
C ASP A 111 12.60 -22.92 18.94
N GLU A 112 13.33 -23.90 18.45
CA GLU A 112 14.22 -23.72 17.29
C GLU A 112 13.46 -23.33 16.02
N ARG A 113 12.24 -23.85 15.84
CA ARG A 113 11.42 -23.51 14.66
C ARG A 113 11.06 -22.04 14.64
N ILE A 114 10.72 -21.49 15.78
CA ILE A 114 10.42 -20.07 15.90
C ILE A 114 11.69 -19.23 15.72
N GLN A 115 12.81 -19.67 16.27
CA GLN A 115 14.09 -18.98 16.10
C GLN A 115 14.50 -18.92 14.62
N GLU A 116 14.36 -20.01 13.89
CA GLU A 116 14.65 -20.04 12.46
C GLU A 116 13.69 -19.16 11.67
N ALA A 117 12.39 -19.24 11.96
CA ALA A 117 11.37 -18.40 11.31
C ALA A 117 11.60 -16.91 11.59
N PHE A 118 12.00 -16.57 12.81
CA PHE A 118 12.37 -15.20 13.18
C PHE A 118 13.52 -14.69 12.31
N ASN A 119 14.59 -15.48 12.21
CA ASN A 119 15.77 -15.08 11.43
C ASN A 119 15.42 -14.90 9.94
N GLU A 120 14.67 -15.84 9.38
CA GLU A 120 14.24 -15.78 7.98
C GLU A 120 13.29 -14.61 7.72
N ALA A 121 12.29 -14.41 8.58
CA ALA A 121 11.34 -13.33 8.45
C ALA A 121 12.03 -11.96 8.56
N LEU A 122 12.98 -11.84 9.51
CA LEU A 122 13.73 -10.60 9.68
C LEU A 122 14.59 -10.30 8.46
N GLU A 123 15.22 -11.30 7.87
CA GLU A 123 16.02 -11.12 6.67
C GLU A 123 15.16 -10.67 5.47
N ILE A 124 14.00 -11.29 5.26
CA ILE A 124 13.05 -10.90 4.23
C ILE A 124 12.59 -9.46 4.46
N PHE A 125 12.27 -9.12 5.70
CA PHE A 125 11.80 -7.79 6.10
C PHE A 125 12.85 -6.72 5.82
N GLU A 126 14.09 -6.95 6.21
CA GLU A 126 15.15 -5.93 6.16
C GLU A 126 15.88 -5.84 4.82
N LYS A 127 15.90 -6.91 4.03
CA LYS A 127 16.68 -6.99 2.79
C LYS A 127 15.86 -7.12 1.52
N GLU A 128 14.74 -7.82 1.58
CA GLU A 128 13.89 -8.05 0.40
C GLU A 128 12.68 -7.11 0.35
N PHE A 129 12.31 -6.51 1.47
CA PHE A 129 11.17 -5.61 1.61
C PHE A 129 9.84 -6.24 1.21
N ASP A 130 9.75 -7.56 1.28
CA ASP A 130 8.52 -8.32 1.04
C ASP A 130 7.82 -8.56 2.38
N TYR A 131 7.01 -7.58 2.77
CA TYR A 131 6.39 -7.57 4.10
C TYR A 131 5.33 -8.65 4.26
N GLN A 132 4.63 -9.01 3.19
CA GLN A 132 3.69 -10.12 3.22
C GLN A 132 4.41 -11.45 3.43
N ALA A 133 5.50 -11.69 2.72
CA ALA A 133 6.28 -12.93 2.88
C ALA A 133 6.89 -13.05 4.27
N SER A 134 7.41 -11.95 4.83
CA SER A 134 7.94 -11.94 6.20
C SER A 134 6.84 -12.22 7.23
N PHE A 135 5.65 -11.63 7.04
CA PHE A 135 4.49 -11.90 7.88
C PHE A 135 4.10 -13.38 7.84
N GLU A 136 3.98 -13.96 6.65
CA GLU A 136 3.61 -15.36 6.49
C GLU A 136 4.61 -16.29 7.19
N LYS A 137 5.90 -15.99 7.07
CA LYS A 137 6.96 -16.79 7.66
C LYS A 137 6.84 -16.85 9.18
N ILE A 138 6.76 -15.72 9.85
CA ILE A 138 6.70 -15.69 11.31
C ILE A 138 5.34 -16.15 11.83
N SER A 139 4.24 -15.79 11.14
CA SER A 139 2.91 -16.17 11.58
C SER A 139 2.69 -17.69 11.53
N GLN A 140 3.18 -18.37 10.50
CA GLN A 140 3.05 -19.82 10.39
C GLN A 140 3.77 -20.54 11.53
N ALA A 141 4.96 -20.11 11.89
CA ALA A 141 5.71 -20.71 12.98
C ALA A 141 5.02 -20.47 14.34
N LEU A 142 4.56 -19.25 14.59
CA LEU A 142 3.86 -18.92 15.82
C LEU A 142 2.51 -19.65 15.94
N GLU A 143 1.81 -19.85 14.84
CA GLU A 143 0.54 -20.56 14.83
C GLU A 143 0.66 -22.00 15.30
N VAL A 144 1.78 -22.66 15.01
CA VAL A 144 2.06 -24.02 15.50
C VAL A 144 2.21 -24.02 17.03
N ALA A 145 2.93 -23.03 17.58
CA ALA A 145 3.17 -22.93 19.01
C ALA A 145 1.96 -22.42 19.79
N GLU A 146 1.20 -21.52 19.19
CA GLU A 146 0.06 -20.86 19.84
C GLU A 146 -1.07 -20.68 18.84
N PRO A 147 -1.93 -21.71 18.66
CA PRO A 147 -3.05 -21.64 17.72
C PRO A 147 -3.95 -20.43 17.99
N GLY A 148 -4.30 -19.69 16.92
CA GLY A 148 -5.13 -18.51 16.99
C GLY A 148 -4.38 -17.20 17.22
N VAL A 149 -3.07 -17.24 17.42
CA VAL A 149 -2.27 -16.04 17.69
C VAL A 149 -2.32 -15.03 16.54
N THR A 150 -2.16 -15.49 15.31
CA THR A 150 -2.19 -14.62 14.13
C THR A 150 -3.51 -13.86 14.03
N ASN A 151 -4.63 -14.57 14.19
CA ASN A 151 -5.96 -13.96 14.13
C ASN A 151 -6.16 -12.91 15.22
N ARG A 152 -5.64 -13.13 16.41
CA ARG A 152 -5.71 -12.12 17.50
C ARG A 152 -5.01 -10.82 17.10
N PHE A 153 -3.81 -10.92 16.53
CA PHE A 153 -3.07 -9.74 16.08
C PHE A 153 -3.74 -9.04 14.93
N VAL A 154 -4.23 -9.80 13.95
CA VAL A 154 -4.96 -9.24 12.80
C VAL A 154 -6.22 -8.51 13.26
N THR A 155 -7.01 -9.13 14.13
CA THR A 155 -8.24 -8.53 14.67
C THR A 155 -7.93 -7.25 15.45
N SER A 156 -6.90 -7.28 16.30
CA SER A 156 -6.46 -6.11 17.07
C SER A 156 -6.01 -4.98 16.13
N TYR A 157 -5.26 -5.30 15.09
CA TYR A 157 -4.82 -4.32 14.10
C TYR A 157 -6.00 -3.66 13.41
N GLU A 158 -6.99 -4.44 12.97
CA GLU A 158 -8.18 -3.92 12.29
C GLU A 158 -8.99 -2.98 13.18
N LYS A 159 -9.04 -3.23 14.49
CA LYS A 159 -9.75 -2.39 15.44
C LYS A 159 -9.03 -1.07 15.73
N THR A 160 -7.71 -1.06 15.71
CA THR A 160 -6.90 0.06 16.16
C THR A 160 -6.24 0.83 15.04
N ARG A 161 -6.29 0.33 13.81
CA ARG A 161 -5.67 1.02 12.68
C ARG A 161 -6.32 2.39 12.47
N GLU A 162 -5.49 3.39 12.34
CA GLU A 162 -5.96 4.69 11.88
C GLU A 162 -6.39 4.59 10.43
N ALA A 163 -7.52 5.22 10.10
CA ALA A 163 -7.92 5.36 8.71
C ALA A 163 -6.86 6.20 8.00
N ILE A 164 -6.16 5.60 7.05
CA ILE A 164 -5.23 6.34 6.20
C ILE A 164 -6.08 7.21 5.30
N ARG A 165 -6.01 8.53 5.51
CA ARG A 165 -6.72 9.50 4.69
C ARG A 165 -5.79 10.00 3.60
N PHE A 166 -6.10 9.62 2.41
CA PHE A 166 -5.37 10.06 1.23
C PHE A 166 -5.94 11.37 0.69
#